data_0ac40e9182750a6b6a4cf25cfaab2c61
#
_entry.id   0ac40e9182750a6b6a4cf25cfaab2c61
#
_cell.length_a   1.000
_cell.length_b   1.000
_cell.length_c   1.000
_cell.angle_alpha   90.00
_cell.angle_beta   90.00
_cell.angle_gamma   90.00
#
_symmetry.space_group_name_H-M   'P 1'
#
loop_
_entity.id
_entity.type
_entity.pdbx_description
1 polymer ?
#
loop_
_entity_poly.entity_id
_entity_poly.type
_entity_poly.pdbx_seq_one_letter_code
_entity_poly.pdbx_strand_id
1 'polypeptide(L)'
;PWIPPIGGWAFEYPNFNIARNIWNSVPVKTDILVTHGPPSGVGGLEWADNSYIRGACGCPILRARVDIVKPAYHVFGHIHEGYGMIEKNGTVFVNVSSLKRDYATINLPVIIEI
;
A
#
# COMPACT_ATOMS: atom_id res chain seq x y z
N PRO A 1 4.09 -5.21 8.17
CA PRO A 1 4.38 -3.80 7.82
C PRO A 1 5.65 -3.71 6.94
N TRP A 2 5.64 -4.34 5.75
CA TRP A 2 6.81 -4.38 4.88
C TRP A 2 6.68 -3.39 3.73
N ILE A 3 7.78 -2.70 3.40
CA ILE A 3 7.88 -1.74 2.30
C ILE A 3 9.11 -2.02 1.43
N PRO A 4 9.15 -1.55 0.17
CA PRO A 4 10.35 -1.58 -0.65
C PRO A 4 11.53 -0.85 0.01
N PRO A 5 12.79 -1.21 -0.29
CA PRO A 5 13.95 -0.50 0.23
C PRO A 5 14.04 0.90 -0.39
N ILE A 6 13.92 1.93 0.45
CA ILE A 6 13.93 3.34 0.06
C ILE A 6 15.00 4.18 0.79
N GLY A 7 15.81 3.57 1.64
CA GLY A 7 16.91 4.27 2.29
C GLY A 7 17.16 3.96 3.75
N GLY A 8 16.85 2.75 4.22
CA GLY A 8 17.13 2.31 5.59
C GLY A 8 16.02 2.67 6.58
N TRP A 9 14.80 2.73 6.11
CA TRP A 9 13.62 2.98 6.95
C TRP A 9 13.15 1.70 7.65
N ALA A 10 12.36 1.86 8.69
CA ALA A 10 11.78 0.72 9.39
C ALA A 10 10.89 -0.12 8.46
N PHE A 11 10.96 -1.44 8.64
CA PHE A 11 10.15 -2.40 7.89
C PHE A 11 10.47 -2.54 6.39
N GLU A 12 11.62 -2.06 5.93
CA GLU A 12 12.09 -2.39 4.60
C GLU A 12 12.45 -3.87 4.49
N TYR A 13 12.05 -4.52 3.40
CA TYR A 13 12.53 -5.88 3.15
C TYR A 13 13.92 -5.81 2.48
N PRO A 14 14.87 -6.70 2.87
CA PRO A 14 16.26 -6.61 2.42
C PRO A 14 16.45 -6.80 0.92
N ASN A 15 15.57 -7.58 0.29
CA ASN A 15 15.61 -7.88 -1.14
C ASN A 15 14.29 -8.46 -1.65
N PHE A 16 14.14 -8.54 -2.98
CA PHE A 16 12.92 -9.01 -3.62
C PHE A 16 12.60 -10.50 -3.39
N ASN A 17 13.58 -11.35 -3.08
CA ASN A 17 13.32 -12.77 -2.78
C ASN A 17 12.60 -12.88 -1.42
N ILE A 18 13.06 -12.12 -0.44
CA ILE A 18 12.39 -12.03 0.87
C ILE A 18 10.98 -11.44 0.72
N ALA A 19 10.83 -10.39 -0.08
CA ALA A 19 9.52 -9.83 -0.36
C ALA A 19 8.56 -10.86 -0.98
N ARG A 20 9.02 -11.69 -1.93
CA ARG A 20 8.20 -12.76 -2.50
C ARG A 20 7.74 -13.77 -1.45
N ASN A 21 8.63 -14.20 -0.56
CA ASN A 21 8.28 -15.13 0.51
C ASN A 21 7.24 -14.53 1.45
N ILE A 22 7.41 -13.25 1.83
CA ILE A 22 6.47 -12.51 2.69
C ILE A 22 5.10 -12.45 2.02
N TRP A 23 5.03 -11.94 0.79
CA TRP A 23 3.73 -11.73 0.13
C TRP A 23 3.07 -13.04 -0.31
N ASN A 24 3.83 -14.06 -0.67
CA ASN A 24 3.27 -15.38 -0.99
C ASN A 24 2.63 -16.06 0.23
N SER A 25 2.95 -15.66 1.45
CA SER A 25 2.29 -16.17 2.66
C SER A 25 0.86 -15.64 2.86
N VAL A 26 0.45 -14.58 2.15
CA VAL A 26 -0.93 -14.09 2.21
C VAL A 26 -1.88 -15.16 1.64
N PRO A 27 -2.88 -15.63 2.39
CA PRO A 27 -3.80 -16.67 1.93
C PRO A 27 -4.64 -16.22 0.74
N VAL A 28 -4.97 -17.15 -0.17
CA VAL A 28 -5.81 -16.84 -1.36
C VAL A 28 -7.28 -16.54 -1.00
N LYS A 29 -7.72 -16.88 0.20
CA LYS A 29 -9.07 -16.58 0.71
C LYS A 29 -9.07 -15.40 1.68
N THR A 30 -8.26 -14.39 1.40
CA THR A 30 -8.22 -13.16 2.19
C THR A 30 -9.28 -12.19 1.66
N ASP A 31 -10.23 -11.81 2.50
CA ASP A 31 -11.26 -10.84 2.15
C ASP A 31 -10.76 -9.40 2.30
N ILE A 32 -10.02 -9.12 3.37
CA ILE A 32 -9.44 -7.82 3.65
C ILE A 32 -7.94 -7.98 3.88
N LEU A 33 -7.14 -7.33 3.07
CA LEU A 33 -5.69 -7.26 3.24
C LEU A 33 -5.31 -5.89 3.80
N VAL A 34 -4.53 -5.89 4.89
CA VAL A 34 -3.98 -4.66 5.47
C VAL A 34 -2.46 -4.71 5.40
N THR A 35 -1.85 -3.71 4.78
CA THR A 35 -0.39 -3.56 4.69
C THR A 35 0.04 -2.18 5.16
N HIS A 36 1.34 -1.97 5.42
CA HIS A 36 1.83 -0.64 5.74
C HIS A 36 1.88 0.23 4.48
N GLY A 37 2.64 -0.21 3.47
CA GLY A 37 2.76 0.52 2.21
C GLY A 37 1.85 -0.01 1.10
N PRO A 38 1.68 0.77 0.02
CA PRO A 38 0.84 0.42 -1.11
C PRO A 38 1.46 -0.65 -2.02
N PRO A 39 0.63 -1.40 -2.77
CA PRO A 39 1.08 -2.09 -3.98
C PRO A 39 1.31 -1.09 -5.12
N SER A 40 2.05 -1.46 -6.16
CA SER A 40 2.24 -0.61 -7.33
C SER A 40 1.01 -0.57 -8.24
N GLY A 41 0.87 0.51 -9.01
CA GLY A 41 -0.14 0.63 -10.07
C GLY A 41 -1.57 0.73 -9.57
N VAL A 42 -1.80 1.42 -8.45
CA VAL A 42 -3.12 1.62 -7.83
C VAL A 42 -3.68 3.03 -8.00
N GLY A 43 -3.48 3.60 -9.19
CA GLY A 43 -4.18 4.83 -9.60
C GLY A 43 -3.73 6.11 -8.91
N GLY A 44 -2.47 6.17 -8.46
CA GLY A 44 -1.89 7.34 -7.79
C GLY A 44 -1.93 7.24 -6.26
N LEU A 45 -2.61 6.27 -5.68
CA LEU A 45 -2.60 6.08 -4.23
C LEU A 45 -1.21 5.72 -3.68
N GLU A 46 -0.28 5.32 -4.55
CA GLU A 46 1.12 5.03 -4.29
C GLU A 46 2.07 6.17 -4.69
N TRP A 47 1.56 7.32 -5.11
CA TRP A 47 2.38 8.43 -5.58
C TRP A 47 2.85 9.29 -4.41
N ALA A 48 4.17 9.39 -4.24
CA ALA A 48 4.81 10.31 -3.31
C ALA A 48 5.34 11.55 -4.04
N ASP A 49 5.24 12.69 -3.41
CA ASP A 49 5.85 13.95 -3.87
C ASP A 49 6.29 14.78 -2.65
N ASN A 50 7.42 14.39 -2.09
CA ASN A 50 8.01 15.06 -0.91
C ASN A 50 9.48 15.38 -1.15
N SER A 51 10.19 15.86 -0.14
CA SER A 51 11.60 16.26 -0.24
C SER A 51 12.59 15.12 -0.49
N TYR A 52 12.17 13.87 -0.29
CA TYR A 52 13.04 12.69 -0.39
C TYR A 52 12.71 11.84 -1.60
N ILE A 53 11.43 11.73 -1.96
CA ILE A 53 10.94 10.81 -2.99
C ILE A 53 9.90 11.52 -3.85
N ARG A 54 10.01 11.33 -5.17
CA ARG A 54 9.00 11.77 -6.11
C ARG A 54 8.69 10.65 -7.10
N GLY A 55 7.44 10.19 -7.09
CA GLY A 55 6.98 9.16 -8.02
C GLY A 55 6.17 8.04 -7.36
N ALA A 56 5.99 6.97 -8.11
CA ALA A 56 5.28 5.79 -7.64
C ALA A 56 6.18 4.95 -6.72
N CYS A 57 5.76 4.76 -5.48
CA CYS A 57 6.50 4.07 -4.41
C CYS A 57 5.90 2.72 -4.04
N GLY A 58 4.94 2.23 -4.81
CA GLY A 58 4.26 0.97 -4.53
C GLY A 58 5.14 -0.26 -4.78
N CYS A 59 4.86 -1.34 -4.03
CA CYS A 59 5.56 -2.61 -4.15
C CYS A 59 5.01 -3.45 -5.31
N PRO A 60 5.82 -3.76 -6.36
CA PRO A 60 5.36 -4.57 -7.48
C PRO A 60 5.11 -6.03 -7.11
N ILE A 61 5.84 -6.57 -6.13
CA ILE A 61 5.68 -7.96 -5.70
C ILE A 61 4.39 -8.12 -4.88
N LEU A 62 4.08 -7.15 -4.02
CA LEU A 62 2.79 -7.08 -3.34
C LEU A 62 1.66 -6.96 -4.37
N ARG A 63 1.83 -6.13 -5.40
CA ARG A 63 0.84 -6.01 -6.47
C ARG A 63 0.54 -7.34 -7.15
N ALA A 64 1.57 -8.08 -7.53
CA ALA A 64 1.42 -9.40 -8.15
C ALA A 64 0.65 -10.37 -7.23
N ARG A 65 0.88 -10.32 -5.91
CA ARG A 65 0.14 -11.15 -4.97
C ARG A 65 -1.33 -10.72 -4.83
N VAL A 66 -1.59 -9.43 -4.75
CA VAL A 66 -2.96 -8.89 -4.69
C VAL A 66 -3.77 -9.27 -5.92
N ASP A 67 -3.18 -9.25 -7.12
CA ASP A 67 -3.84 -9.67 -8.35
C ASP A 67 -4.22 -11.17 -8.37
N ILE A 68 -3.51 -12.01 -7.60
CA ILE A 68 -3.84 -13.44 -7.41
C ILE A 68 -4.93 -13.60 -6.34
N VAL A 69 -4.76 -12.97 -5.19
CA VAL A 69 -5.64 -13.10 -4.02
C VAL A 69 -7.00 -12.44 -4.26
N LYS A 70 -6.99 -11.27 -4.90
CA LYS A 70 -8.17 -10.43 -5.18
C LYS A 70 -9.01 -10.18 -3.93
N PRO A 71 -8.43 -9.63 -2.85
CA PRO A 71 -9.21 -9.30 -1.67
C PRO A 71 -10.30 -8.28 -2.04
N ALA A 72 -11.43 -8.30 -1.35
CA ALA A 72 -12.47 -7.29 -1.54
C ALA A 72 -11.92 -5.88 -1.23
N TYR A 73 -11.12 -5.78 -0.16
CA TYR A 73 -10.46 -4.54 0.23
C TYR A 73 -8.96 -4.76 0.46
N HIS A 74 -8.15 -3.81 -0.04
CA HIS A 74 -6.74 -3.70 0.33
C HIS A 74 -6.50 -2.32 0.96
N VAL A 75 -6.28 -2.31 2.26
CA VAL A 75 -6.09 -1.09 3.07
C VAL A 75 -4.61 -0.89 3.37
N PHE A 76 -4.09 0.30 3.14
CA PHE A 76 -2.69 0.65 3.37
C PHE A 76 -2.55 2.14 3.71
N GLY A 77 -1.35 2.59 4.03
CA GLY A 77 -1.02 3.99 4.31
C GLY A 77 0.36 4.35 3.76
N HIS A 78 1.22 4.92 4.61
CA HIS A 78 2.61 5.28 4.34
C HIS A 78 2.79 6.45 3.36
N ILE A 79 2.12 6.45 2.23
CA ILE A 79 2.20 7.51 1.22
C ILE A 79 1.09 8.53 1.49
N HIS A 80 1.46 9.62 2.14
CA HIS A 80 0.50 10.63 2.64
C HIS A 80 -0.22 11.36 1.51
N GLU A 81 0.48 11.59 0.40
CA GLU A 81 -0.05 12.28 -0.77
C GLU A 81 -1.12 11.45 -1.50
N GLY A 82 -1.07 10.13 -1.33
CA GLY A 82 -1.97 9.20 -1.99
C GLY A 82 -3.26 8.87 -1.23
N TYR A 83 -3.61 9.61 -0.17
CA TYR A 83 -4.85 9.36 0.57
C TYR A 83 -6.07 9.32 -0.35
N GLY A 84 -6.86 8.27 -0.23
CA GLY A 84 -8.06 8.08 -1.06
C GLY A 84 -8.41 6.62 -1.31
N MET A 85 -9.34 6.42 -2.24
CA MET A 85 -9.89 5.10 -2.56
C MET A 85 -10.12 4.96 -4.05
N ILE A 86 -9.83 3.78 -4.59
CA ILE A 86 -10.10 3.42 -6.00
C ILE A 86 -10.44 1.94 -6.10
N GLU A 87 -11.40 1.60 -6.93
CA GLU A 87 -11.65 0.21 -7.32
C GLU A 87 -10.88 -0.14 -8.60
N LYS A 88 -10.21 -1.28 -8.58
CA LYS A 88 -9.49 -1.80 -9.74
C LYS A 88 -9.42 -3.33 -9.70
N ASN A 89 -9.80 -3.99 -10.81
CA ASN A 89 -9.75 -5.44 -10.97
C ASN A 89 -10.50 -6.23 -9.88
N GLY A 90 -11.59 -5.67 -9.34
CA GLY A 90 -12.41 -6.31 -8.31
C GLY A 90 -11.87 -6.17 -6.88
N THR A 91 -10.84 -5.37 -6.67
CA THR A 91 -10.34 -4.98 -5.34
C THR A 91 -10.52 -3.49 -5.13
N VAL A 92 -11.07 -3.10 -3.99
CA VAL A 92 -11.10 -1.71 -3.54
C VAL A 92 -9.80 -1.41 -2.78
N PHE A 93 -8.95 -0.58 -3.37
CA PHE A 93 -7.71 -0.10 -2.76
C PHE A 93 -8.00 1.17 -1.95
N VAL A 94 -7.52 1.21 -0.71
CA VAL A 94 -7.79 2.33 0.22
C VAL A 94 -6.49 2.76 0.88
N ASN A 95 -6.02 3.95 0.53
CA ASN A 95 -4.92 4.58 1.26
C ASN A 95 -5.51 5.40 2.41
N VAL A 96 -5.29 4.95 3.64
CA VAL A 96 -5.79 5.54 4.88
C VAL A 96 -4.72 6.28 5.66
N SER A 97 -3.71 6.86 4.98
CA SER A 97 -2.68 7.66 5.65
C SER A 97 -3.33 8.70 6.55
N SER A 98 -3.04 8.65 7.85
CA SER A 98 -3.70 9.49 8.85
C SER A 98 -3.27 10.95 8.79
N LEU A 99 -2.07 11.23 8.28
CA LEU A 99 -1.55 12.59 8.11
C LEU A 99 -1.51 12.97 6.63
N LYS A 100 -1.69 14.27 6.37
CA LYS A 100 -1.42 14.86 5.05
C LYS A 100 0.09 15.07 4.85
N ARG A 101 0.47 15.54 3.66
CA ARG A 101 1.85 15.82 3.26
C ARG A 101 2.59 16.76 4.21
N ASP A 102 1.89 17.67 4.88
CA ASP A 102 2.45 18.63 5.84
C ASP A 102 2.82 18.01 7.19
N TYR A 103 2.50 16.72 7.40
CA TYR A 103 2.69 15.97 8.64
C TYR A 103 2.00 16.60 9.89
N ALA A 104 1.10 17.52 9.69
CA ALA A 104 0.38 18.23 10.74
C ALA A 104 -1.14 18.10 10.60
N THR A 105 -1.64 18.19 9.36
CA THR A 105 -3.09 18.07 9.08
C THR A 105 -3.50 16.62 9.05
N ILE A 106 -4.60 16.29 9.76
CA ILE A 106 -5.15 14.94 9.85
C ILE A 106 -6.14 14.71 8.70
N ASN A 107 -6.05 13.54 8.05
CA ASN A 107 -7.09 13.04 7.16
C ASN A 107 -8.23 12.41 7.97
N LEU A 108 -9.44 12.46 7.45
CA LEU A 108 -10.59 11.82 8.08
C LEU A 108 -10.47 10.28 8.01
N PRO A 109 -11.02 9.55 9.00
CA PRO A 109 -11.10 8.09 8.89
C PRO A 109 -11.99 7.67 7.72
N VAL A 110 -11.62 6.57 7.07
CA VAL A 110 -12.41 5.95 6.00
C VAL A 110 -13.26 4.84 6.61
N ILE A 111 -14.55 4.85 6.34
CA ILE A 111 -15.48 3.79 6.74
C ILE A 111 -15.70 2.89 5.52
N ILE A 112 -15.47 1.60 5.71
CA ILE A 112 -15.79 0.56 4.72
C ILE A 112 -16.87 -0.36 5.29
N GLU A 113 -17.85 -0.72 4.46
CA GLU A 113 -18.89 -1.68 4.81
C GLU A 113 -18.53 -3.04 4.19
N ILE A 114 -18.63 -4.10 4.97
CA ILE A 114 -18.30 -5.48 4.58
C ILE A 114 -19.48 -6.42 4.82
#